data_e7067a67699269811f7b42892d2dcdfd
#
_entry.id   e7067a67699269811f7b42892d2dcdfd
#
_cell.length_a   1.000
_cell.length_b   1.000
_cell.length_c   1.000
_cell.angle_alpha   90.00
_cell.angle_beta   90.00
_cell.angle_gamma   90.00
#
_symmetry.space_group_name_H-M   'P 1'
#
loop_
_entity.id
_entity.type
_entity.pdbx_description
1 polymer ?
#
loop_
_entity_poly.entity_id
_entity_poly.type
_entity_poly.pdbx_seq_one_letter_code
_entity_poly.pdbx_strand_id
1 'polypeptide(L)'
;MKLEKYEGLGNTFLITNEKKEDFSSLSKKLCDNNIGIGADGLIYIDTKLLSVEIYNKDGSIAPMCGNGIRCVSYYLFKHNYINSKIFEIDTLDKKKRIEIINYRPFIVNVEMGEVSFDKEKTKVTLNDKIIKKDLIINNKKYIITTLYLTTIHTVIVVDNLNDVLDYEGELISNHPLFKEKTNVNFVQIIDKGTIKQKTYERGVGWTKACGSGASASSYVVNQFYFLKKNIRVYMEYGHLDIEIKDKVYMKGSAKKIGEVIIEEEYISA
;
A
#
# COMPACT_ATOMS: atom_id res chain seq x y z
N MET A 1 -10.49 -16.74 -20.06
CA MET A 1 -9.64 -16.43 -18.89
C MET A 1 -10.49 -16.29 -17.64
N LYS A 2 -10.10 -16.97 -16.54
CA LYS A 2 -10.79 -16.84 -15.25
C LYS A 2 -10.08 -15.84 -14.36
N LEU A 3 -10.85 -14.94 -13.74
CA LEU A 3 -10.39 -13.92 -12.80
C LEU A 3 -11.22 -13.99 -11.52
N GLU A 4 -10.61 -13.71 -10.40
CA GLU A 4 -11.30 -13.48 -9.15
C GLU A 4 -11.09 -12.05 -8.69
N LYS A 5 -12.15 -11.35 -8.26
CA LYS A 5 -12.09 -10.00 -7.74
C LYS A 5 -12.06 -10.01 -6.22
N TYR A 6 -11.05 -9.36 -5.67
CA TYR A 6 -10.84 -9.22 -4.23
C TYR A 6 -10.78 -7.74 -3.83
N GLU A 7 -11.05 -7.46 -2.57
CA GLU A 7 -10.88 -6.14 -1.96
C GLU A 7 -10.05 -6.19 -0.69
N GLY A 8 -9.27 -5.15 -0.48
CA GLY A 8 -8.52 -4.92 0.74
C GLY A 8 -8.54 -3.43 1.10
N LEU A 9 -9.42 -3.02 2.03
CA LEU A 9 -9.61 -1.63 2.45
C LEU A 9 -9.97 -0.68 1.31
N GLY A 10 -10.94 -1.08 0.47
CA GLY A 10 -11.45 -0.27 -0.63
C GLY A 10 -10.59 -0.33 -1.90
N ASN A 11 -9.36 -0.87 -1.87
CA ASN A 11 -8.64 -1.22 -3.08
C ASN A 11 -9.11 -2.59 -3.60
N THR A 12 -9.37 -2.66 -4.88
CA THR A 12 -9.86 -3.86 -5.55
C THR A 12 -8.84 -4.40 -6.54
N PHE A 13 -8.71 -5.72 -6.59
CA PHE A 13 -7.77 -6.40 -7.49
C PHE A 13 -8.44 -7.54 -8.21
N LEU A 14 -8.14 -7.64 -9.50
CA LEU A 14 -8.41 -8.84 -10.30
C LEU A 14 -7.22 -9.78 -10.16
N ILE A 15 -7.47 -11.03 -9.79
CA ILE A 15 -6.41 -12.01 -9.52
C ILE A 15 -6.57 -13.21 -10.44
N THR A 16 -5.48 -13.65 -11.07
CA THR A 16 -5.43 -14.85 -11.90
C THR A 16 -4.11 -15.59 -11.72
N ASN A 17 -4.14 -16.91 -11.95
CA ASN A 17 -2.96 -17.76 -12.11
C ASN A 17 -2.78 -18.26 -13.55
N GLU A 18 -3.62 -17.80 -14.47
CA GLU A 18 -3.47 -18.08 -15.90
C GLU A 18 -2.46 -17.13 -16.50
N LYS A 19 -1.31 -17.65 -16.95
CA LYS A 19 -0.25 -16.83 -17.54
C LYS A 19 -0.66 -16.28 -18.91
N LYS A 20 -0.39 -15.00 -19.12
CA LYS A 20 -0.57 -14.29 -20.40
C LYS A 20 0.73 -13.57 -20.78
N GLU A 21 0.86 -13.18 -22.03
CA GLU A 21 2.08 -12.52 -22.54
C GLU A 21 2.17 -11.05 -22.12
N ASP A 22 1.05 -10.33 -22.11
CA ASP A 22 1.00 -8.90 -21.82
C ASP A 22 -0.04 -8.54 -20.74
N PHE A 23 0.38 -8.65 -19.48
CA PHE A 23 -0.44 -8.21 -18.35
C PHE A 23 -0.58 -6.71 -18.23
N SER A 24 0.35 -5.92 -18.79
CA SER A 24 0.26 -4.46 -18.78
C SER A 24 -0.95 -3.97 -19.56
N SER A 25 -1.09 -4.42 -20.81
CA SER A 25 -2.24 -4.10 -21.65
C SER A 25 -3.54 -4.69 -21.10
N LEU A 26 -3.50 -5.92 -20.60
CA LEU A 26 -4.65 -6.55 -19.95
C LEU A 26 -5.12 -5.75 -18.73
N SER A 27 -4.22 -5.24 -17.92
CA SER A 27 -4.59 -4.43 -16.75
C SER A 27 -5.31 -3.16 -17.16
N LYS A 28 -4.80 -2.43 -18.14
CA LYS A 28 -5.48 -1.23 -18.66
C LYS A 28 -6.91 -1.50 -19.11
N LYS A 29 -7.09 -2.61 -19.84
CA LYS A 29 -8.38 -3.00 -20.41
C LYS A 29 -9.35 -3.52 -19.33
N LEU A 30 -8.91 -4.49 -18.52
CA LEU A 30 -9.76 -5.16 -17.55
C LEU A 30 -10.07 -4.29 -16.31
N CYS A 31 -9.14 -3.42 -15.89
CA CYS A 31 -9.34 -2.55 -14.74
C CYS A 31 -10.09 -1.25 -15.06
N ASP A 32 -10.40 -0.98 -16.34
CA ASP A 32 -11.24 0.15 -16.69
C ASP A 32 -12.67 -0.01 -16.16
N ASN A 33 -13.24 1.07 -15.61
CA ASN A 33 -14.56 1.03 -14.98
C ASN A 33 -15.72 1.06 -15.98
N ASN A 34 -15.47 1.49 -17.24
CA ASN A 34 -16.52 1.67 -18.24
C ASN A 34 -16.59 0.49 -19.21
N ILE A 35 -15.43 0.04 -19.69
CA ILE A 35 -15.34 -1.01 -20.70
C ILE A 35 -14.83 -2.33 -20.14
N GLY A 36 -14.23 -2.35 -18.95
CA GLY A 36 -13.70 -3.53 -18.27
C GLY A 36 -14.56 -3.99 -17.09
N ILE A 37 -13.94 -4.77 -16.22
CA ILE A 37 -14.54 -5.23 -14.95
C ILE A 37 -14.48 -4.12 -13.88
N GLY A 38 -13.51 -3.21 -14.02
CA GLY A 38 -13.20 -2.18 -13.04
C GLY A 38 -12.44 -2.72 -11.83
N ALA A 39 -11.23 -2.24 -11.61
CA ALA A 39 -10.42 -2.53 -10.43
C ALA A 39 -9.27 -1.50 -10.31
N ASP A 40 -8.55 -1.52 -9.19
CA ASP A 40 -7.35 -0.70 -9.01
C ASP A 40 -6.09 -1.37 -9.57
N GLY A 41 -6.15 -2.67 -9.84
CA GLY A 41 -5.06 -3.41 -10.46
C GLY A 41 -5.39 -4.85 -10.79
N LEU A 42 -4.50 -5.45 -11.59
CA LEU A 42 -4.49 -6.85 -11.99
C LEU A 42 -3.28 -7.54 -11.37
N ILE A 43 -3.46 -8.71 -10.78
CA ILE A 43 -2.39 -9.49 -10.15
C ILE A 43 -2.30 -10.86 -10.82
N TYR A 44 -1.13 -11.16 -11.37
CA TYR A 44 -0.77 -12.51 -11.78
C TYR A 44 -0.06 -13.22 -10.62
N ILE A 45 -0.42 -14.49 -10.40
CA ILE A 45 0.21 -15.35 -9.39
C ILE A 45 0.77 -16.59 -10.05
N ASP A 46 2.08 -16.80 -9.94
CA ASP A 46 2.67 -18.13 -10.13
C ASP A 46 2.49 -18.92 -8.82
N THR A 47 1.55 -19.85 -8.84
CA THR A 47 1.19 -20.64 -7.64
C THR A 47 2.19 -21.70 -7.27
N LYS A 48 3.13 -22.05 -8.16
CA LYS A 48 4.22 -23.01 -7.89
C LYS A 48 5.39 -22.34 -7.21
N LEU A 49 5.74 -21.12 -7.65
CA LEU A 49 6.83 -20.32 -7.10
C LEU A 49 6.38 -19.42 -5.96
N LEU A 50 5.07 -19.28 -5.73
CA LEU A 50 4.46 -18.29 -4.84
C LEU A 50 4.97 -16.88 -5.15
N SER A 51 5.08 -16.53 -6.41
CA SER A 51 5.51 -15.21 -6.87
C SER A 51 4.36 -14.44 -7.48
N VAL A 52 4.40 -13.11 -7.37
CA VAL A 52 3.36 -12.21 -7.84
C VAL A 52 3.91 -11.07 -8.68
N GLU A 53 3.16 -10.73 -9.72
CA GLU A 53 3.32 -9.52 -10.50
C GLU A 53 2.06 -8.67 -10.35
N ILE A 54 2.23 -7.42 -9.93
CA ILE A 54 1.13 -6.51 -9.65
C ILE A 54 1.15 -5.40 -10.69
N TYR A 55 0.08 -5.28 -11.45
CA TYR A 55 -0.11 -4.27 -12.49
C TYR A 55 -1.17 -3.28 -12.03
N ASN A 56 -0.82 -2.00 -11.97
CA ASN A 56 -1.77 -0.93 -11.70
C ASN A 56 -2.78 -0.79 -12.85
N LYS A 57 -3.89 -0.08 -12.61
CA LYS A 57 -4.91 0.21 -13.62
C LYS A 57 -4.36 0.86 -14.90
N ASP A 58 -3.28 1.64 -14.82
CA ASP A 58 -2.59 2.27 -15.95
C ASP A 58 -1.61 1.33 -16.68
N GLY A 59 -1.51 0.07 -16.25
CA GLY A 59 -0.60 -0.94 -16.76
C GLY A 59 0.83 -0.87 -16.23
N SER A 60 1.15 0.10 -15.41
CA SER A 60 2.46 0.15 -14.75
C SER A 60 2.63 -0.96 -13.72
N ILE A 61 3.87 -1.44 -13.55
CA ILE A 61 4.18 -2.50 -12.58
C ILE A 61 4.43 -1.88 -11.21
N ALA A 62 3.74 -2.37 -10.19
CA ALA A 62 3.98 -2.03 -8.80
C ALA A 62 4.96 -3.05 -8.18
N PRO A 63 6.13 -2.61 -7.67
CA PRO A 63 7.08 -3.53 -7.04
C PRO A 63 6.49 -4.28 -5.83
N MET A 64 5.56 -3.66 -5.13
CA MET A 64 4.84 -4.21 -3.98
C MET A 64 3.58 -3.40 -3.71
N CYS A 65 2.51 -4.09 -3.30
CA CYS A 65 1.28 -3.48 -2.82
C CYS A 65 0.76 -4.23 -1.59
N GLY A 66 0.75 -3.60 -0.42
CA GLY A 66 0.32 -4.23 0.83
C GLY A 66 -1.15 -4.69 0.80
N ASN A 67 -2.04 -3.93 0.12
CA ASN A 67 -3.44 -4.31 -0.06
C ASN A 67 -3.55 -5.52 -0.99
N GLY A 68 -2.80 -5.51 -2.12
CA GLY A 68 -2.73 -6.62 -3.07
C GLY A 68 -2.21 -7.91 -2.43
N ILE A 69 -1.14 -7.84 -1.62
CA ILE A 69 -0.58 -9.01 -0.93
C ILE A 69 -1.59 -9.66 0.03
N ARG A 70 -2.42 -8.88 0.72
CA ARG A 70 -3.49 -9.46 1.55
C ARG A 70 -4.53 -10.20 0.71
N CYS A 71 -4.91 -9.64 -0.44
CA CYS A 71 -5.84 -10.27 -1.40
C CYS A 71 -5.25 -11.56 -1.99
N VAL A 72 -3.98 -11.53 -2.40
CA VAL A 72 -3.23 -12.71 -2.86
C VAL A 72 -3.18 -13.80 -1.79
N SER A 73 -2.90 -13.43 -0.55
CA SER A 73 -2.86 -14.37 0.57
C SER A 73 -4.20 -15.10 0.75
N TYR A 74 -5.31 -14.37 0.57
CA TYR A 74 -6.64 -14.99 0.63
C TYR A 74 -6.91 -15.90 -0.59
N TYR A 75 -6.50 -15.50 -1.78
CA TYR A 75 -6.58 -16.34 -2.97
C TYR A 75 -5.82 -17.66 -2.79
N LEU A 76 -4.54 -17.58 -2.38
CA LEU A 76 -3.71 -18.77 -2.15
C LEU A 76 -4.30 -19.70 -1.09
N PHE A 77 -4.79 -19.17 0.02
CA PHE A 77 -5.46 -19.93 1.05
C PHE A 77 -6.73 -20.61 0.54
N LYS A 78 -7.59 -19.88 -0.16
CA LYS A 78 -8.88 -20.37 -0.64
C LYS A 78 -8.76 -21.51 -1.65
N HIS A 79 -7.69 -21.51 -2.43
CA HIS A 79 -7.40 -22.51 -3.43
C HIS A 79 -6.46 -23.62 -2.96
N ASN A 80 -6.13 -23.65 -1.65
CA ASN A 80 -5.23 -24.65 -1.05
C ASN A 80 -3.83 -24.69 -1.67
N TYR A 81 -3.32 -23.53 -2.18
CA TYR A 81 -1.95 -23.42 -2.68
C TYR A 81 -0.92 -23.28 -1.55
N ILE A 82 -1.38 -23.02 -0.32
CA ILE A 82 -0.56 -22.94 0.89
C ILE A 82 -1.11 -23.88 1.96
N ASN A 83 -0.20 -24.60 2.65
CA ASN A 83 -0.51 -25.56 3.70
C ASN A 83 -0.08 -25.10 5.10
N SER A 84 0.50 -23.90 5.19
CA SER A 84 1.01 -23.33 6.45
C SER A 84 0.33 -21.99 6.74
N LYS A 85 0.16 -21.68 8.03
CA LYS A 85 -0.25 -20.33 8.46
C LYS A 85 0.79 -19.26 8.15
N ILE A 86 2.06 -19.66 8.09
CA ILE A 86 3.19 -18.77 7.79
C ILE A 86 3.80 -19.23 6.48
N PHE A 87 3.92 -18.32 5.55
CA PHE A 87 4.47 -18.55 4.21
C PHE A 87 5.11 -17.26 3.67
N GLU A 88 5.80 -17.38 2.54
CA GLU A 88 6.43 -16.26 1.86
C GLU A 88 5.87 -16.11 0.46
N ILE A 89 5.75 -14.87 0.01
CA ILE A 89 5.40 -14.50 -1.37
C ILE A 89 6.56 -13.69 -1.95
N ASP A 90 7.03 -14.09 -3.13
CA ASP A 90 8.00 -13.32 -3.90
C ASP A 90 7.29 -12.15 -4.60
N THR A 91 7.81 -10.95 -4.40
CA THR A 91 7.40 -9.74 -5.11
C THR A 91 8.59 -9.16 -5.85
N LEU A 92 8.38 -8.20 -6.74
CA LEU A 92 9.49 -7.53 -7.44
C LEU A 92 10.43 -6.75 -6.49
N ASP A 93 9.93 -6.31 -5.33
CA ASP A 93 10.78 -5.69 -4.31
C ASP A 93 11.63 -6.74 -3.60
N LYS A 94 10.98 -7.71 -2.97
CA LYS A 94 11.59 -8.82 -2.20
C LYS A 94 10.54 -9.80 -1.69
N LYS A 95 10.99 -10.90 -1.10
CA LYS A 95 10.11 -11.82 -0.36
C LYS A 95 9.41 -11.12 0.78
N LYS A 96 8.11 -11.38 0.91
CA LYS A 96 7.27 -10.91 2.01
C LYS A 96 6.82 -12.10 2.82
N ARG A 97 7.12 -12.06 4.12
CA ARG A 97 6.60 -13.04 5.07
C ARG A 97 5.19 -12.65 5.48
N ILE A 98 4.30 -13.61 5.38
CA ILE A 98 2.88 -13.48 5.70
C ILE A 98 2.51 -14.50 6.78
N GLU A 99 1.64 -14.09 7.69
CA GLU A 99 1.05 -14.96 8.70
C GLU A 99 -0.47 -14.80 8.67
N ILE A 100 -1.20 -15.91 8.51
CA ILE A 100 -2.67 -15.92 8.63
C ILE A 100 -3.03 -15.84 10.11
N ILE A 101 -3.68 -14.75 10.48
CA ILE A 101 -4.10 -14.49 11.87
C ILE A 101 -5.49 -15.06 12.12
N ASN A 102 -6.40 -14.92 11.16
CA ASN A 102 -7.76 -15.40 11.27
C ASN A 102 -8.31 -15.80 9.90
N TYR A 103 -9.18 -16.80 9.88
CA TYR A 103 -9.79 -17.35 8.67
C TYR A 103 -11.18 -16.78 8.36
N ARG A 104 -11.91 -16.29 9.37
CA ARG A 104 -13.26 -15.72 9.25
C ARG A 104 -13.49 -14.63 10.32
N PRO A 105 -13.43 -13.32 9.99
CA PRO A 105 -12.99 -12.78 8.68
C PRO A 105 -11.54 -13.13 8.37
N PHE A 106 -11.18 -13.19 7.09
CA PHE A 106 -9.80 -13.49 6.69
C PHE A 106 -8.90 -12.30 7.03
N ILE A 107 -7.91 -12.53 7.88
CA ILE A 107 -6.97 -11.50 8.36
C ILE A 107 -5.56 -12.07 8.26
N VAL A 108 -4.67 -11.29 7.68
CA VAL A 108 -3.24 -11.62 7.61
C VAL A 108 -2.38 -10.52 8.20
N ASN A 109 -1.22 -10.93 8.69
CA ASN A 109 -0.12 -10.06 9.09
C ASN A 109 0.98 -10.15 8.02
N VAL A 110 1.38 -9.00 7.49
CA VAL A 110 2.38 -8.87 6.42
C VAL A 110 3.61 -8.17 6.99
N GLU A 111 4.78 -8.77 6.82
CA GLU A 111 6.06 -8.13 7.14
C GLU A 111 6.35 -7.03 6.11
N MET A 112 6.30 -5.77 6.55
CA MET A 112 6.56 -4.61 5.71
C MET A 112 8.06 -4.34 5.55
N GLY A 113 8.87 -4.74 6.53
CA GLY A 113 10.31 -4.61 6.53
C GLY A 113 10.82 -3.56 7.51
N GLU A 114 12.07 -3.11 7.28
CA GLU A 114 12.78 -2.16 8.12
C GLU A 114 12.63 -0.74 7.60
N VAL A 115 12.58 0.21 8.53
CA VAL A 115 12.59 1.64 8.23
C VAL A 115 14.02 2.13 8.03
N SER A 116 14.20 3.01 7.05
CA SER A 116 15.46 3.72 6.85
C SER A 116 15.22 5.22 6.68
N PHE A 117 16.08 6.01 7.32
CA PHE A 117 16.16 7.46 7.12
C PHE A 117 17.35 7.86 6.25
N ASP A 118 18.03 6.90 5.64
CA ASP A 118 19.21 7.15 4.83
C ASP A 118 18.86 7.92 3.56
N LYS A 119 19.67 8.92 3.25
CA LYS A 119 19.53 9.78 2.08
C LYS A 119 19.45 8.98 0.78
N GLU A 120 20.27 7.94 0.65
CA GLU A 120 20.31 7.09 -0.54
C GLU A 120 18.99 6.35 -0.79
N LYS A 121 18.23 6.04 0.27
CA LYS A 121 16.92 5.40 0.17
C LYS A 121 15.79 6.41 0.08
N THR A 122 15.86 7.51 0.82
CA THR A 122 14.81 8.56 0.85
C THR A 122 14.90 9.52 -0.34
N LYS A 123 16.03 9.52 -1.08
CA LYS A 123 16.27 10.35 -2.27
C LYS A 123 16.04 11.85 -2.04
N VAL A 124 16.27 12.31 -0.82
CA VAL A 124 16.16 13.74 -0.48
C VAL A 124 17.41 14.49 -0.94
N THR A 125 17.24 15.80 -1.26
CA THR A 125 18.35 16.66 -1.71
C THR A 125 19.25 17.14 -0.56
N LEU A 126 18.71 17.20 0.66
CA LEU A 126 19.48 17.57 1.84
C LEU A 126 20.51 16.52 2.22
N ASN A 127 21.61 16.95 2.84
CA ASN A 127 22.63 16.04 3.34
C ASN A 127 22.24 15.35 4.66
N ASP A 128 21.27 15.88 5.37
CA ASP A 128 20.76 15.36 6.64
C ASP A 128 19.48 14.56 6.50
N LYS A 129 19.21 13.72 7.50
CA LYS A 129 17.91 13.07 7.68
C LYS A 129 16.81 14.12 7.89
N ILE A 130 15.65 13.88 7.29
CA ILE A 130 14.49 14.74 7.48
C ILE A 130 13.64 14.15 8.61
N ILE A 131 13.87 14.63 9.83
CA ILE A 131 13.14 14.25 11.04
C ILE A 131 12.65 15.51 11.72
N LYS A 132 11.31 15.71 11.77
CA LYS A 132 10.65 16.90 12.32
C LYS A 132 11.26 18.20 11.78
N LYS A 133 11.54 18.26 10.48
CA LYS A 133 12.07 19.47 9.84
C LYS A 133 10.93 20.32 9.27
N ASP A 134 11.16 21.64 9.30
CA ASP A 134 10.24 22.60 8.70
C ASP A 134 10.32 22.56 7.18
N LEU A 135 9.16 22.51 6.55
CA LEU A 135 8.97 22.72 5.12
C LEU A 135 7.95 23.85 4.95
N ILE A 136 8.33 24.90 4.21
CA ILE A 136 7.45 26.05 3.97
C ILE A 136 7.00 26.01 2.52
N ILE A 137 5.69 25.95 2.30
CA ILE A 137 5.06 26.00 0.98
C ILE A 137 3.93 27.01 1.03
N ASN A 138 3.92 27.99 0.13
CA ASN A 138 2.87 29.02 0.04
C ASN A 138 2.58 29.70 1.40
N ASN A 139 3.63 30.07 2.14
CA ASN A 139 3.57 30.66 3.50
C ASN A 139 2.94 29.74 4.58
N LYS A 140 2.62 28.50 4.27
CA LYS A 140 2.19 27.49 5.24
C LYS A 140 3.38 26.62 5.66
N LYS A 141 3.56 26.48 6.98
CA LYS A 141 4.62 25.66 7.58
C LYS A 141 4.11 24.25 7.84
N TYR A 142 4.86 23.26 7.39
CA TYR A 142 4.66 21.83 7.69
C TYR A 142 5.86 21.29 8.46
N ILE A 143 5.62 20.48 9.47
CA ILE A 143 6.67 19.72 10.17
C ILE A 143 6.68 18.33 9.54
N ILE A 144 7.74 18.03 8.78
CA ILE A 144 7.83 16.80 7.99
C ILE A 144 8.85 15.83 8.58
N THR A 145 8.56 14.54 8.46
CA THR A 145 9.51 13.44 8.68
C THR A 145 9.47 12.52 7.47
N THR A 146 10.63 12.33 6.81
CA THR A 146 10.74 11.50 5.60
C THR A 146 11.54 10.25 5.88
N LEU A 147 11.02 9.10 5.46
CA LEU A 147 11.62 7.78 5.64
C LEU A 147 11.37 6.89 4.41
N TYR A 148 12.13 5.84 4.31
CA TYR A 148 11.91 4.74 3.37
C TYR A 148 11.37 3.52 4.11
N LEU A 149 10.22 3.02 3.66
CA LEU A 149 9.66 1.73 4.04
C LEU A 149 8.91 1.18 2.82
N THR A 150 9.48 0.22 2.12
CA THR A 150 9.05 -0.28 0.80
C THR A 150 9.11 0.78 -0.31
N THR A 151 8.84 2.02 -0.01
CA THR A 151 8.96 3.21 -0.87
C THR A 151 9.19 4.45 0.01
N ILE A 152 9.32 5.63 -0.62
CA ILE A 152 9.56 6.90 0.09
C ILE A 152 8.24 7.43 0.65
N HIS A 153 8.22 7.74 1.93
CA HIS A 153 7.10 8.33 2.64
C HIS A 153 7.50 9.58 3.40
N THR A 154 6.72 10.63 3.27
CA THR A 154 6.78 11.83 4.11
C THR A 154 5.54 11.87 5.00
N VAL A 155 5.74 11.94 6.30
CA VAL A 155 4.69 11.94 7.32
C VAL A 155 4.59 13.34 7.95
N ILE A 156 3.36 13.84 8.04
CA ILE A 156 3.00 15.15 8.57
C ILE A 156 1.91 14.95 9.61
N VAL A 157 2.20 15.26 10.86
CA VAL A 157 1.18 15.23 11.92
C VAL A 157 0.43 16.55 11.91
N VAL A 158 -0.89 16.47 11.85
CA VAL A 158 -1.83 17.59 11.83
C VAL A 158 -2.84 17.46 12.97
N ASP A 159 -3.38 18.59 13.42
CA ASP A 159 -4.40 18.57 14.47
C ASP A 159 -5.74 18.03 13.97
N ASN A 160 -6.10 18.34 12.72
CA ASN A 160 -7.34 17.88 12.10
C ASN A 160 -7.13 17.59 10.60
N LEU A 161 -7.47 16.38 10.16
CA LEU A 161 -7.38 15.98 8.75
C LEU A 161 -8.33 16.75 7.81
N ASN A 162 -9.39 17.35 8.36
CA ASN A 162 -10.32 18.15 7.55
C ASN A 162 -9.71 19.49 7.11
N ASP A 163 -8.64 19.95 7.77
CA ASP A 163 -7.93 21.19 7.43
C ASP A 163 -6.87 20.98 6.33
N VAL A 164 -6.70 19.73 5.88
CA VAL A 164 -5.81 19.38 4.77
C VAL A 164 -6.53 19.62 3.46
N LEU A 165 -6.00 20.55 2.68
CA LEU A 165 -6.56 20.93 1.37
C LEU A 165 -6.08 19.98 0.27
N ASP A 166 -6.91 19.74 -0.74
CA ASP A 166 -6.64 18.73 -1.77
C ASP A 166 -5.33 18.95 -2.53
N TYR A 167 -4.93 20.21 -2.76
CA TYR A 167 -3.69 20.52 -3.46
C TYR A 167 -2.41 20.31 -2.65
N GLU A 168 -2.50 20.23 -1.31
CA GLU A 168 -1.31 20.16 -0.43
C GLU A 168 -0.52 18.87 -0.63
N GLY A 169 -1.23 17.76 -0.82
CA GLY A 169 -0.59 16.45 -1.10
C GLY A 169 0.29 16.51 -2.34
N GLU A 170 -0.21 17.08 -3.42
CA GLU A 170 0.52 17.23 -4.68
C GLU A 170 1.72 18.16 -4.56
N LEU A 171 1.53 19.35 -3.96
CA LEU A 171 2.61 20.32 -3.78
C LEU A 171 3.77 19.75 -2.97
N ILE A 172 3.47 19.02 -1.88
CA ILE A 172 4.49 18.42 -1.05
C ILE A 172 5.14 17.24 -1.77
N SER A 173 4.36 16.37 -2.42
CA SER A 173 4.86 15.22 -3.17
C SER A 173 5.86 15.61 -4.26
N ASN A 174 5.57 16.69 -4.97
CA ASN A 174 6.38 17.21 -6.08
C ASN A 174 7.45 18.22 -5.67
N HIS A 175 7.61 18.52 -4.38
CA HIS A 175 8.56 19.50 -3.90
C HIS A 175 10.00 19.14 -4.29
N PRO A 176 10.85 20.10 -4.73
CA PRO A 176 12.23 19.86 -5.16
C PRO A 176 13.14 19.18 -4.12
N LEU A 177 12.72 19.18 -2.86
CA LEU A 177 13.38 18.41 -1.80
C LEU A 177 13.43 16.91 -2.09
N PHE A 178 12.48 16.37 -2.84
CA PHE A 178 12.32 14.94 -3.13
C PHE A 178 12.65 14.64 -4.59
N LYS A 179 13.85 14.12 -4.88
CA LYS A 179 14.32 13.85 -6.25
C LYS A 179 13.40 12.90 -7.04
N GLU A 180 12.82 11.91 -6.34
CA GLU A 180 11.93 10.89 -6.92
C GLU A 180 10.49 11.07 -6.45
N LYS A 181 10.11 12.29 -6.00
CA LYS A 181 8.84 12.55 -5.32
C LYS A 181 8.67 11.70 -4.06
N THR A 182 7.60 11.91 -3.31
CA THR A 182 7.30 11.17 -2.09
C THR A 182 5.81 10.88 -1.96
N ASN A 183 5.46 9.78 -1.29
CA ASN A 183 4.10 9.60 -0.79
C ASN A 183 3.92 10.48 0.45
N VAL A 184 2.87 11.27 0.49
CA VAL A 184 2.60 12.21 1.59
C VAL A 184 1.47 11.66 2.46
N ASN A 185 1.76 11.49 3.75
CA ASN A 185 0.81 10.95 4.71
C ASN A 185 0.48 12.03 5.74
N PHE A 186 -0.73 12.54 5.71
CA PHE A 186 -1.25 13.43 6.76
C PHE A 186 -1.88 12.58 7.86
N VAL A 187 -1.47 12.83 9.10
CA VAL A 187 -1.79 12.00 10.25
C VAL A 187 -2.40 12.82 11.36
N GLN A 188 -3.58 12.45 11.82
CA GLN A 188 -4.20 12.98 13.03
C GLN A 188 -4.08 11.94 14.15
N ILE A 189 -3.43 12.33 15.25
CA ILE A 189 -3.32 11.50 16.45
C ILE A 189 -4.64 11.59 17.22
N ILE A 190 -5.29 10.46 17.47
CA ILE A 190 -6.53 10.38 18.25
C ILE A 190 -6.23 10.06 19.71
N ASP A 191 -5.38 9.05 19.92
CA ASP A 191 -4.89 8.65 21.23
C ASP A 191 -3.54 7.93 21.11
N LYS A 192 -3.02 7.38 22.23
CA LYS A 192 -1.70 6.69 22.24
C LYS A 192 -1.64 5.38 21.42
N GLY A 193 -2.74 4.88 20.93
CA GLY A 193 -2.81 3.64 20.13
C GLY A 193 -3.57 3.81 18.83
N THR A 194 -4.03 5.03 18.50
CA THR A 194 -4.95 5.25 17.38
C THR A 194 -4.59 6.52 16.61
N ILE A 195 -4.51 6.41 15.28
CA ILE A 195 -4.37 7.54 14.37
C ILE A 195 -5.39 7.46 13.24
N LYS A 196 -5.71 8.61 12.64
CA LYS A 196 -6.38 8.71 11.33
C LYS A 196 -5.38 9.20 10.30
N GLN A 197 -5.56 8.76 9.05
CA GLN A 197 -4.63 9.09 7.96
C GLN A 197 -5.35 9.36 6.66
N LYS A 198 -4.84 10.37 5.90
CA LYS A 198 -5.06 10.56 4.47
C LYS A 198 -3.71 10.46 3.75
N THR A 199 -3.67 9.81 2.59
CA THR A 199 -2.43 9.63 1.82
C THR A 199 -2.59 10.15 0.40
N TYR A 200 -1.65 10.98 -0.03
CA TYR A 200 -1.41 11.33 -1.43
C TYR A 200 -0.25 10.47 -1.94
N GLU A 201 -0.53 9.54 -2.83
CA GLU A 201 0.49 8.65 -3.39
C GLU A 201 1.13 9.27 -4.64
N ARG A 202 2.45 9.24 -4.71
CA ARG A 202 3.21 9.77 -5.85
C ARG A 202 2.79 9.08 -7.16
N GLY A 203 2.45 9.88 -8.17
CA GLY A 203 2.02 9.37 -9.47
C GLY A 203 0.58 8.87 -9.54
N VAL A 204 -0.13 8.79 -8.41
CA VAL A 204 -1.52 8.32 -8.33
C VAL A 204 -2.47 9.42 -7.85
N GLY A 205 -2.09 10.17 -6.82
CA GLY A 205 -2.96 11.17 -6.18
C GLY A 205 -3.50 10.71 -4.83
N TRP A 206 -4.63 11.29 -4.41
CA TRP A 206 -5.30 10.88 -3.17
C TRP A 206 -5.85 9.47 -3.30
N THR A 207 -5.45 8.61 -2.36
CA THR A 207 -5.89 7.21 -2.31
C THR A 207 -6.68 6.93 -1.03
N LYS A 208 -7.58 5.97 -1.12
CA LYS A 208 -8.50 5.60 -0.04
C LYS A 208 -7.82 4.82 1.08
N ALA A 209 -6.74 4.10 0.74
CA ALA A 209 -5.96 3.33 1.69
C ALA A 209 -4.54 3.04 1.15
N CYS A 210 -3.53 3.38 1.94
CA CYS A 210 -2.13 3.09 1.65
C CYS A 210 -1.52 2.29 2.82
N GLY A 211 -1.24 1.00 2.59
CA GLY A 211 -0.70 0.11 3.64
C GLY A 211 0.73 0.46 4.05
N SER A 212 1.61 0.80 3.08
CA SER A 212 2.97 1.27 3.37
C SER A 212 2.96 2.64 4.06
N GLY A 213 2.05 3.53 3.65
CA GLY A 213 1.83 4.82 4.31
C GLY A 213 1.38 4.67 5.76
N ALA A 214 0.42 3.78 6.04
CA ALA A 214 -0.03 3.47 7.40
C ALA A 214 1.13 2.93 8.26
N SER A 215 1.96 2.07 7.70
CA SER A 215 3.15 1.51 8.36
C SER A 215 4.20 2.57 8.65
N ALA A 216 4.50 3.44 7.69
CA ALA A 216 5.43 4.56 7.83
C ALA A 216 4.95 5.58 8.87
N SER A 217 3.67 5.95 8.82
CA SER A 217 3.04 6.87 9.77
C SER A 217 3.09 6.33 11.19
N SER A 218 2.72 5.07 11.37
CA SER A 218 2.77 4.42 12.69
C SER A 218 4.17 4.42 13.28
N TYR A 219 5.19 4.14 12.45
CA TYR A 219 6.57 4.19 12.88
C TYR A 219 6.96 5.60 13.35
N VAL A 220 6.64 6.63 12.57
CA VAL A 220 6.96 8.04 12.92
C VAL A 220 6.27 8.46 14.20
N VAL A 221 4.98 8.19 14.37
CA VAL A 221 4.28 8.62 15.59
C VAL A 221 4.72 7.83 16.82
N ASN A 222 5.12 6.56 16.67
CA ASN A 222 5.73 5.79 17.75
C ASN A 222 7.07 6.41 18.17
N GLN A 223 7.99 6.65 17.23
CA GLN A 223 9.35 7.09 17.52
C GLN A 223 9.43 8.54 18.00
N PHE A 224 8.61 9.43 17.45
CA PHE A 224 8.77 10.87 17.64
C PHE A 224 7.60 11.57 18.35
N TYR A 225 6.49 10.85 18.58
CA TYR A 225 5.32 11.35 19.31
C TYR A 225 4.90 10.42 20.45
N PHE A 226 5.73 9.40 20.75
CA PHE A 226 5.60 8.51 21.91
C PHE A 226 4.28 7.72 21.96
N LEU A 227 3.75 7.31 20.82
CA LEU A 227 2.63 6.39 20.74
C LEU A 227 3.07 4.95 21.05
N LYS A 228 2.11 4.07 21.31
CA LYS A 228 2.35 2.65 21.53
C LYS A 228 2.98 1.98 20.31
N LYS A 229 3.58 0.79 20.50
CA LYS A 229 4.11 -0.05 19.41
C LYS A 229 3.01 -0.69 18.57
N ASN A 230 1.80 -0.83 19.10
CA ASN A 230 0.61 -1.31 18.40
C ASN A 230 -0.30 -0.13 18.15
N ILE A 231 -0.50 0.20 16.87
CA ILE A 231 -1.22 1.39 16.44
C ILE A 231 -2.29 0.99 15.44
N ARG A 232 -3.53 1.40 15.71
CA ARG A 232 -4.63 1.30 14.76
C ARG A 232 -4.68 2.54 13.89
N VAL A 233 -4.61 2.34 12.58
CA VAL A 233 -4.64 3.40 11.58
C VAL A 233 -5.97 3.37 10.86
N TYR A 234 -6.83 4.35 11.11
CA TYR A 234 -8.08 4.53 10.39
C TYR A 234 -7.86 5.29 9.08
N MET A 235 -8.45 4.77 8.02
CA MET A 235 -8.53 5.35 6.68
C MET A 235 -9.98 5.33 6.20
N GLU A 236 -10.25 5.80 4.99
CA GLU A 236 -11.62 6.00 4.49
C GLU A 236 -12.50 4.73 4.57
N TYR A 237 -11.96 3.55 4.21
CA TYR A 237 -12.72 2.29 4.14
C TYR A 237 -12.47 1.32 5.29
N GLY A 238 -11.85 1.78 6.36
CA GLY A 238 -11.60 0.94 7.53
C GLY A 238 -10.26 1.19 8.20
N HIS A 239 -9.63 0.15 8.74
CA HIS A 239 -8.39 0.29 9.49
C HIS A 239 -7.40 -0.83 9.21
N LEU A 240 -6.13 -0.52 9.48
CA LEU A 240 -5.04 -1.47 9.64
C LEU A 240 -4.52 -1.41 11.08
N ASP A 241 -4.11 -2.55 11.61
CA ASP A 241 -3.36 -2.60 12.87
C ASP A 241 -1.88 -2.77 12.52
N ILE A 242 -1.06 -1.83 12.96
CA ILE A 242 0.39 -1.81 12.70
C ILE A 242 1.12 -2.14 13.99
N GLU A 243 2.05 -3.10 13.91
CA GLU A 243 2.90 -3.48 15.02
C GLU A 243 4.37 -3.15 14.71
N ILE A 244 5.03 -2.45 15.63
CA ILE A 244 6.43 -2.04 15.51
C ILE A 244 7.27 -2.90 16.45
N LYS A 245 8.13 -3.73 15.86
CA LYS A 245 9.11 -4.60 16.54
C LYS A 245 10.51 -4.31 15.98
N ASP A 246 11.27 -5.38 15.70
CA ASP A 246 12.49 -5.35 14.89
C ASP A 246 12.22 -4.82 13.47
N LYS A 247 11.06 -5.16 12.93
CA LYS A 247 10.50 -4.68 11.68
C LYS A 247 9.10 -4.10 11.91
N VAL A 248 8.52 -3.55 10.85
CA VAL A 248 7.13 -3.10 10.85
C VAL A 248 6.26 -4.20 10.27
N TYR A 249 5.16 -4.50 10.95
CA TYR A 249 4.18 -5.51 10.56
C TYR A 249 2.81 -4.87 10.39
N MET A 250 2.13 -5.24 9.31
CA MET A 250 0.82 -4.69 8.95
C MET A 250 -0.22 -5.80 8.98
N LYS A 251 -1.21 -5.69 9.86
CA LYS A 251 -2.34 -6.59 9.96
C LYS A 251 -3.59 -5.98 9.36
N GLY A 252 -4.25 -6.70 8.46
CA GLY A 252 -5.48 -6.27 7.81
C GLY A 252 -6.25 -7.40 7.17
N SER A 253 -7.51 -7.11 6.83
CA SER A 253 -8.40 -8.05 6.17
C SER A 253 -8.25 -8.02 4.65
N ALA A 254 -8.76 -9.08 4.03
CA ALA A 254 -9.08 -9.15 2.61
C ALA A 254 -10.40 -9.89 2.43
N LYS A 255 -11.16 -9.56 1.38
CA LYS A 255 -12.42 -10.22 1.04
C LYS A 255 -12.47 -10.56 -0.44
N LYS A 256 -13.04 -11.71 -0.78
CA LYS A 256 -13.39 -12.04 -2.16
C LYS A 256 -14.73 -11.37 -2.49
N ILE A 257 -14.79 -10.68 -3.63
CA ILE A 257 -16.02 -10.06 -4.14
C ILE A 257 -16.76 -11.06 -5.01
N GLY A 258 -16.06 -11.70 -5.96
CA GLY A 258 -16.67 -12.62 -6.90
C GLY A 258 -15.68 -13.22 -7.88
N GLU A 259 -16.23 -13.90 -8.89
CA GLU A 259 -15.49 -14.50 -10.01
C GLU A 259 -16.03 -13.95 -11.32
N VAL A 260 -15.14 -13.80 -12.30
CA VAL A 260 -15.47 -13.34 -13.64
C VAL A 260 -14.78 -14.23 -14.65
N ILE A 261 -15.52 -14.66 -15.67
CA ILE A 261 -14.98 -15.36 -16.84
C ILE A 261 -14.95 -14.36 -17.98
N ILE A 262 -13.77 -14.17 -18.56
CA ILE A 262 -13.58 -13.29 -19.72
C ILE A 262 -13.46 -14.12 -20.97
N GLU A 263 -14.25 -13.77 -21.96
CA GLU A 263 -14.21 -14.39 -23.28
C GLU A 263 -12.87 -14.11 -23.98
N GLU A 264 -12.38 -15.08 -24.76
CA GLU A 264 -11.08 -14.92 -25.44
C GLU A 264 -11.12 -13.82 -26.51
N GLU A 265 -12.25 -13.66 -27.19
CA GLU A 265 -12.47 -12.58 -28.14
C GLU A 265 -12.24 -11.21 -27.51
N TYR A 266 -12.71 -11.00 -26.30
CA TYR A 266 -12.49 -9.73 -25.57
C TYR A 266 -11.01 -9.52 -25.25
N ILE A 267 -10.24 -10.55 -24.95
CA ILE A 267 -8.81 -10.45 -24.61
C ILE A 267 -7.99 -10.16 -25.86
N SER A 268 -8.34 -10.75 -26.99
CA SER A 268 -7.58 -10.70 -28.25
C SER A 268 -7.82 -9.41 -29.07
N ALA A 269 -8.89 -8.70 -28.80
CA ALA A 269 -9.24 -7.41 -29.42
C ALA A 269 -8.55 -6.24 -28.70
#